data_2528c933d80b58dc285ffb9f0daac211
#
_entry.id   2528c933d80b58dc285ffb9f0daac211
#
_cell.length_a   1.000
_cell.length_b   1.000
_cell.length_c   1.000
_cell.angle_alpha   90.00
_cell.angle_beta   90.00
_cell.angle_gamma   90.00
#
_symmetry.space_group_name_H-M   'P 1'
#
loop_
_entity.id
_entity.type
_entity.pdbx_description
1 polymer ?
#
loop_
_entity_poly.entity_id
_entity_poly.type
_entity_poly.pdbx_seq_one_letter_code
_entity_poly.pdbx_strand_id
1 'polypeptide(L)'
;MRRNGVLLLLMLVAACGEAPPPCSSSGNSGSAPSAGCLVWDARGALLVKDWSDEWALPGGSVNASESPRCGAEREVFEETGLTARAGDLAIVFDNGFHLYWCAVPASAEPRIHRPLEVADVTWWKLEALPDGAWRYPGQGAMIRELILARSVAPTE
;
A
#
# COMPACT_ATOMS: atom_id res chain seq x y z
N MET A 1 -27.75 50.39 24.52
CA MET A 1 -27.62 48.91 24.47
C MET A 1 -26.69 48.54 23.30
N ARG A 2 -25.43 48.21 23.56
CA ARG A 2 -24.44 47.81 22.55
C ARG A 2 -24.43 46.29 22.45
N ARG A 3 -24.86 45.74 21.29
CA ARG A 3 -24.80 44.31 21.00
C ARG A 3 -23.37 43.97 20.51
N ASN A 4 -22.60 43.32 21.37
CA ASN A 4 -21.31 42.74 20.98
C ASN A 4 -21.57 41.48 20.18
N GLY A 5 -21.39 41.54 18.86
CA GLY A 5 -21.37 40.38 18.00
C GLY A 5 -20.00 39.66 18.15
N VAL A 6 -20.01 38.48 18.74
CA VAL A 6 -18.84 37.59 18.74
C VAL A 6 -18.77 36.96 17.35
N LEU A 7 -17.75 37.37 16.58
CA LEU A 7 -17.45 36.76 15.29
C LEU A 7 -16.69 35.46 15.56
N LEU A 8 -17.39 34.32 15.41
CA LEU A 8 -16.81 32.99 15.53
C LEU A 8 -16.05 32.69 14.25
N LEU A 9 -14.73 32.86 14.29
CA LEU A 9 -13.84 32.52 13.19
C LEU A 9 -13.68 31.00 13.15
N LEU A 10 -14.43 30.31 12.28
CA LEU A 10 -14.20 28.90 11.98
C LEU A 10 -12.85 28.78 11.23
N MET A 11 -11.83 28.34 11.95
CA MET A 11 -10.60 27.85 11.29
C MET A 11 -10.91 26.52 10.62
N LEU A 12 -11.09 26.53 9.30
CA LEU A 12 -10.98 25.31 8.48
C LEU A 12 -9.51 24.86 8.53
N VAL A 13 -9.23 23.87 9.35
CA VAL A 13 -7.98 23.11 9.27
C VAL A 13 -8.14 22.23 8.03
N ALA A 14 -7.64 22.70 6.90
CA ALA A 14 -7.43 21.85 5.74
C ALA A 14 -6.37 20.82 6.15
N ALA A 15 -6.79 19.58 6.38
CA ALA A 15 -5.89 18.45 6.48
C ALA A 15 -5.29 18.24 5.09
N CYS A 16 -4.25 19.01 4.75
CA CYS A 16 -3.43 18.76 3.58
C CYS A 16 -2.61 17.49 3.85
N GLY A 17 -3.16 16.32 3.55
CA GLY A 17 -2.35 15.12 3.36
C GLY A 17 -1.34 15.38 2.25
N GLU A 18 -0.11 14.94 2.43
CA GLU A 18 0.93 15.01 1.39
C GLU A 18 0.44 14.26 0.15
N ALA A 19 0.55 14.90 -1.03
CA ALA A 19 0.13 14.28 -2.28
C ALA A 19 1.10 13.14 -2.65
N PRO A 20 0.59 12.03 -3.20
CA PRO A 20 1.44 10.94 -3.65
C PRO A 20 2.42 11.44 -4.73
N PRO A 21 3.64 10.91 -4.75
CA PRO A 21 4.62 11.24 -5.79
C PRO A 21 4.09 10.82 -7.17
N PRO A 22 4.62 11.43 -8.25
CA PRO A 22 4.28 11.01 -9.61
C PRO A 22 4.58 9.52 -9.83
N CYS A 23 3.70 8.85 -10.57
CA CYS A 23 3.89 7.45 -10.94
C CYS A 23 5.24 7.22 -11.63
N SER A 24 5.92 6.15 -11.27
CA SER A 24 7.25 5.81 -11.80
C SER A 24 7.23 5.35 -13.25
N SER A 25 6.07 4.93 -13.77
CA SER A 25 5.89 4.43 -15.13
C SER A 25 5.05 5.39 -15.98
N SER A 26 5.45 5.60 -17.22
CA SER A 26 4.75 6.45 -18.21
C SER A 26 3.80 5.69 -19.13
N GLY A 27 3.56 4.39 -18.89
CA GLY A 27 2.76 3.52 -19.76
C GLY A 27 1.41 3.14 -19.16
N ASN A 28 0.36 3.14 -19.99
CA ASN A 28 -0.93 2.58 -19.63
C ASN A 28 -0.87 1.05 -19.80
N SER A 29 -0.65 0.33 -18.72
CA SER A 29 -0.51 -1.14 -18.69
C SER A 29 -1.83 -1.85 -18.39
N GLY A 30 -2.90 -1.52 -19.13
CA GLY A 30 -4.20 -2.14 -18.94
C GLY A 30 -5.07 -1.48 -17.88
N SER A 31 -6.14 -2.15 -17.49
CA SER A 31 -7.06 -1.69 -16.43
C SER A 31 -7.25 -2.79 -15.40
N ALA A 32 -7.45 -2.42 -14.15
CA ALA A 32 -7.84 -3.30 -13.06
C ALA A 32 -8.74 -2.53 -12.09
N PRO A 33 -9.68 -3.19 -11.40
CA PRO A 33 -10.51 -2.53 -10.40
C PRO A 33 -9.71 -2.10 -9.17
N SER A 34 -8.65 -2.83 -8.87
CA SER A 34 -7.78 -2.61 -7.72
C SER A 34 -6.38 -3.14 -7.95
N ALA A 35 -5.41 -2.59 -7.24
CA ALA A 35 -4.00 -3.00 -7.35
C ALA A 35 -3.25 -2.78 -6.03
N GLY A 36 -2.16 -3.49 -5.86
CA GLY A 36 -1.31 -3.38 -4.67
C GLY A 36 0.11 -3.87 -4.91
N CYS A 37 0.90 -3.77 -3.87
CA CYS A 37 2.32 -4.06 -3.87
C CYS A 37 2.70 -5.18 -2.90
N LEU A 38 3.48 -6.13 -3.37
CA LEU A 38 4.31 -6.96 -2.51
C LEU A 38 5.71 -6.34 -2.47
N VAL A 39 5.97 -5.61 -1.39
CA VAL A 39 7.29 -5.06 -1.08
C VAL A 39 8.01 -6.07 -0.20
N TRP A 40 9.14 -6.57 -0.68
CA TRP A 40 9.96 -7.55 0.02
C TRP A 40 11.44 -7.18 -0.09
N ASP A 41 12.12 -7.06 1.05
CA ASP A 41 13.56 -6.86 1.12
C ASP A 41 14.17 -7.48 2.39
N ALA A 42 15.41 -7.10 2.73
CA ALA A 42 16.09 -7.61 3.92
C ALA A 42 15.36 -7.32 5.24
N ARG A 43 14.44 -6.37 5.28
CA ARG A 43 13.59 -6.07 6.46
C ARG A 43 12.42 -7.04 6.59
N GLY A 44 11.93 -7.60 5.48
CA GLY A 44 10.79 -8.50 5.42
C GLY A 44 9.76 -8.06 4.39
N ALA A 45 8.53 -8.56 4.51
CA ALA A 45 7.37 -8.11 3.75
C ALA A 45 6.74 -6.90 4.45
N LEU A 46 6.44 -5.85 3.69
CA LEU A 46 5.70 -4.69 4.20
C LEU A 46 4.22 -5.03 4.27
N LEU A 47 3.64 -4.93 5.46
CA LEU A 47 2.22 -5.14 5.69
C LEU A 47 1.60 -3.92 6.36
N VAL A 48 0.33 -3.71 6.08
CA VAL A 48 -0.54 -2.75 6.74
C VAL A 48 -1.61 -3.49 7.54
N LYS A 49 -2.05 -2.89 8.64
CA LYS A 49 -3.12 -3.43 9.48
C LYS A 49 -4.25 -2.42 9.53
N ASP A 50 -5.47 -2.86 9.35
CA ASP A 50 -6.65 -2.03 9.48
C ASP A 50 -7.20 -1.98 10.91
N TRP A 51 -8.26 -1.22 11.11
CA TRP A 51 -8.93 -1.08 12.42
C TRP A 51 -9.74 -2.32 12.85
N SER A 52 -9.89 -3.30 11.96
CA SER A 52 -10.45 -4.63 12.31
C SER A 52 -9.38 -5.59 12.84
N ASP A 53 -8.15 -5.09 13.01
CA ASP A 53 -6.96 -5.84 13.47
C ASP A 53 -6.48 -6.90 12.46
N GLU A 54 -6.78 -6.68 11.16
CA GLU A 54 -6.44 -7.58 10.08
C GLU A 54 -5.29 -7.05 9.23
N TRP A 55 -4.32 -7.93 8.94
CA TRP A 55 -3.16 -7.62 8.11
C TRP A 55 -3.44 -7.81 6.63
N ALA A 56 -2.84 -6.98 5.80
CA ALA A 56 -2.88 -7.08 4.35
C ALA A 56 -1.60 -6.54 3.71
N LEU A 57 -1.38 -6.88 2.44
CA LEU A 57 -0.47 -6.13 1.59
C LEU A 57 -1.05 -4.74 1.31
N PRO A 58 -0.22 -3.69 1.23
CA PRO A 58 -0.70 -2.37 0.85
C PRO A 58 -1.29 -2.38 -0.56
N GLY A 59 -2.47 -1.75 -0.68
CA GLY A 59 -3.19 -1.70 -1.94
C GLY A 59 -4.65 -1.30 -1.79
N GLY A 60 -5.27 -0.91 -2.90
CA GLY A 60 -6.65 -0.44 -2.93
C GLY A 60 -7.19 -0.26 -4.34
N SER A 61 -8.19 0.61 -4.48
CA SER A 61 -8.88 0.84 -5.74
C SER A 61 -8.02 1.62 -6.73
N VAL A 62 -8.09 1.25 -8.00
CA VAL A 62 -7.47 2.00 -9.09
C VAL A 62 -8.43 3.11 -9.52
N ASN A 63 -7.96 4.35 -9.57
CA ASN A 63 -8.75 5.50 -9.96
C ASN A 63 -9.07 5.50 -11.47
N ALA A 64 -10.11 6.25 -11.87
CA ALA A 64 -10.40 6.45 -13.28
C ALA A 64 -9.19 7.10 -13.98
N SER A 65 -8.79 6.55 -15.12
CA SER A 65 -7.63 7.00 -15.91
C SER A 65 -6.25 6.74 -15.26
N GLU A 66 -6.21 6.03 -14.15
CA GLU A 66 -4.99 5.55 -13.52
C GLU A 66 -4.62 4.16 -14.05
N SER A 67 -3.32 3.88 -14.27
CA SER A 67 -2.91 2.51 -14.54
C SER A 67 -2.86 1.70 -13.24
N PRO A 68 -3.09 0.37 -13.28
CA PRO A 68 -3.02 -0.45 -12.08
C PRO A 68 -1.67 -0.36 -11.35
N ARG A 69 -0.59 -0.19 -12.10
CA ARG A 69 0.76 0.00 -11.57
C ARG A 69 0.87 1.30 -10.77
N CYS A 70 0.34 2.39 -11.31
CA CYS A 70 0.29 3.68 -10.63
C CYS A 70 -0.61 3.64 -9.39
N GLY A 71 -1.76 2.95 -9.48
CA GLY A 71 -2.63 2.72 -8.34
C GLY A 71 -1.92 2.00 -7.21
N ALA A 72 -1.17 0.93 -7.52
CA ALA A 72 -0.38 0.22 -6.52
C ALA A 72 0.68 1.11 -5.84
N GLU A 73 1.42 1.92 -6.61
CA GLU A 73 2.40 2.88 -6.05
C GLU A 73 1.74 3.94 -5.17
N ARG A 74 0.61 4.49 -5.60
CA ARG A 74 -0.16 5.48 -4.85
C ARG A 74 -0.65 4.91 -3.53
N GLU A 75 -1.23 3.71 -3.53
CA GLU A 75 -1.73 3.08 -2.31
C GLU A 75 -0.61 2.82 -1.29
N VAL A 76 0.57 2.34 -1.73
CA VAL A 76 1.72 2.22 -0.82
C VAL A 76 2.05 3.55 -0.16
N PHE A 77 2.10 4.65 -0.93
CA PHE A 77 2.39 5.95 -0.36
C PHE A 77 1.28 6.41 0.60
N GLU A 78 0.02 6.27 0.22
CA GLU A 78 -1.12 6.70 1.00
C GLU A 78 -1.26 5.95 2.32
N GLU A 79 -0.94 4.65 2.35
CA GLU A 79 -1.03 3.84 3.55
C GLU A 79 0.23 3.89 4.42
N THR A 80 1.41 3.94 3.80
CA THR A 80 2.70 3.73 4.49
C THR A 80 3.67 4.92 4.45
N GLY A 81 3.36 5.96 3.67
CA GLY A 81 4.26 7.09 3.44
C GLY A 81 5.51 6.76 2.62
N LEU A 82 5.64 5.54 2.11
CA LEU A 82 6.78 5.11 1.32
C LEU A 82 6.57 5.37 -0.18
N THR A 83 7.57 5.90 -0.85
CA THR A 83 7.58 6.00 -2.32
C THR A 83 8.00 4.66 -2.91
N ALA A 84 7.02 3.92 -3.44
CA ALA A 84 7.25 2.64 -4.09
C ALA A 84 7.45 2.80 -5.61
N ARG A 85 8.12 1.81 -6.20
CA ARG A 85 8.21 1.60 -7.65
C ARG A 85 7.68 0.21 -7.97
N ALA A 86 6.58 0.14 -8.69
CA ALA A 86 6.00 -1.12 -9.12
C ALA A 86 6.80 -1.70 -10.30
N GLY A 87 7.29 -2.90 -10.13
CA GLY A 87 8.01 -3.69 -11.12
C GLY A 87 7.11 -4.69 -11.85
N ASP A 88 7.51 -5.96 -11.88
CA ASP A 88 6.78 -7.02 -12.54
C ASP A 88 5.44 -7.31 -11.87
N LEU A 89 4.47 -7.72 -12.68
CA LEU A 89 3.22 -8.26 -12.17
C LEU A 89 3.49 -9.61 -11.50
N ALA A 90 3.15 -9.74 -10.22
CA ALA A 90 3.34 -10.97 -9.47
C ALA A 90 2.19 -11.95 -9.72
N ILE A 91 0.94 -11.47 -9.65
CA ILE A 91 -0.26 -12.27 -9.88
C ILE A 91 -1.46 -11.37 -10.19
N VAL A 92 -2.41 -11.88 -10.96
CA VAL A 92 -3.77 -11.33 -11.10
C VAL A 92 -4.73 -12.28 -10.42
N PHE A 93 -5.52 -11.76 -9.49
CA PHE A 93 -6.53 -12.53 -8.76
C PHE A 93 -7.83 -12.61 -9.55
N ASP A 94 -8.68 -13.60 -9.24
CA ASP A 94 -9.97 -13.80 -9.90
C ASP A 94 -10.92 -12.59 -9.81
N ASN A 95 -10.79 -11.79 -8.76
CA ASN A 95 -11.53 -10.53 -8.60
C ASN A 95 -10.95 -9.35 -9.39
N GLY A 96 -9.92 -9.59 -10.20
CA GLY A 96 -9.24 -8.59 -11.02
C GLY A 96 -8.19 -7.74 -10.27
N PHE A 97 -7.88 -8.04 -9.00
CA PHE A 97 -6.82 -7.33 -8.29
C PHE A 97 -5.45 -7.67 -8.91
N HIS A 98 -4.67 -6.65 -9.24
CA HIS A 98 -3.30 -6.77 -9.75
C HIS A 98 -2.29 -6.59 -8.62
N LEU A 99 -1.52 -7.62 -8.31
CA LEU A 99 -0.41 -7.54 -7.35
C LEU A 99 0.92 -7.41 -8.09
N TYR A 100 1.67 -6.35 -7.76
CA TYR A 100 2.99 -6.10 -8.32
C TYR A 100 4.09 -6.36 -7.30
N TRP A 101 5.24 -6.81 -7.78
CA TRP A 101 6.49 -6.69 -7.04
C TRP A 101 6.89 -5.22 -7.00
N CYS A 102 7.11 -4.69 -5.80
CA CYS A 102 7.44 -3.29 -5.65
C CYS A 102 8.74 -3.12 -4.85
N ALA A 103 9.50 -2.10 -5.21
CA ALA A 103 10.70 -1.71 -4.49
C ALA A 103 10.50 -0.36 -3.82
N VAL A 104 11.07 -0.19 -2.64
CA VAL A 104 11.16 1.08 -1.90
C VAL A 104 12.61 1.34 -1.52
N PRO A 105 13.03 2.58 -1.24
CA PRO A 105 14.38 2.87 -0.77
C PRO A 105 14.70 2.09 0.52
N ALA A 106 15.87 1.46 0.56
CA ALA A 106 16.27 0.61 1.69
C ALA A 106 16.36 1.37 3.04
N SER A 107 16.64 2.66 2.99
CA SER A 107 16.71 3.54 4.17
C SER A 107 15.36 4.17 4.56
N ALA A 108 14.32 3.98 3.77
CA ALA A 108 13.02 4.58 4.06
C ALA A 108 12.25 3.75 5.10
N GLU A 109 11.76 4.41 6.13
CA GLU A 109 10.96 3.81 7.18
C GLU A 109 9.47 4.08 6.96
N PRO A 110 8.60 3.07 7.10
CA PRO A 110 7.16 3.25 6.96
C PRO A 110 6.61 4.05 8.14
N ARG A 111 5.56 4.80 7.87
CA ARG A 111 4.76 5.51 8.87
C ARG A 111 3.29 5.40 8.51
N ILE A 112 2.40 5.40 9.48
CA ILE A 112 0.97 5.50 9.21
C ILE A 112 0.72 6.86 8.56
N HIS A 113 0.32 6.86 7.28
CA HIS A 113 0.06 8.08 6.53
C HIS A 113 -1.44 8.36 6.38
N ARG A 114 -2.28 7.31 6.41
CA ARG A 114 -3.76 7.40 6.47
C ARG A 114 -4.30 6.80 7.77
N PRO A 115 -4.26 7.52 8.90
CA PRO A 115 -4.65 6.98 10.21
C PRO A 115 -6.14 6.64 10.35
N LEU A 116 -7.00 7.06 9.40
CA LEU A 116 -8.41 6.66 9.38
C LEU A 116 -8.63 5.27 8.74
N GLU A 117 -7.68 4.79 7.94
CA GLU A 117 -7.75 3.52 7.23
C GLU A 117 -6.76 2.50 7.78
N VAL A 118 -5.59 2.95 8.21
CA VAL A 118 -4.47 2.12 8.66
C VAL A 118 -4.23 2.33 10.15
N ALA A 119 -4.28 1.24 10.92
CA ALA A 119 -4.02 1.22 12.35
C ALA A 119 -2.54 0.92 12.67
N ASP A 120 -1.85 0.18 11.78
CA ASP A 120 -0.44 -0.18 11.95
C ASP A 120 0.22 -0.43 10.59
N VAL A 121 1.54 -0.22 10.52
CA VAL A 121 2.38 -0.56 9.36
C VAL A 121 3.72 -1.07 9.84
N THR A 122 4.14 -2.23 9.33
CA THR A 122 5.40 -2.83 9.77
C THR A 122 5.99 -3.81 8.75
N TRP A 123 7.26 -4.16 8.96
CA TRP A 123 7.98 -5.18 8.21
C TRP A 123 7.87 -6.52 8.94
N TRP A 124 7.42 -7.54 8.24
CA TRP A 124 7.32 -8.90 8.77
C TRP A 124 8.33 -9.83 8.11
N LYS A 125 9.17 -10.47 8.92
CA LYS A 125 10.04 -11.55 8.43
C LYS A 125 9.19 -12.71 7.92
N LEU A 126 9.66 -13.41 6.90
CA LEU A 126 8.91 -14.50 6.26
C LEU A 126 8.53 -15.61 7.25
N GLU A 127 9.45 -15.94 8.15
CA GLU A 127 9.27 -16.93 9.21
C GLU A 127 8.33 -16.49 10.33
N ALA A 128 8.08 -15.18 10.44
CA ALA A 128 7.27 -14.57 11.49
C ALA A 128 5.98 -13.92 10.95
N LEU A 129 5.59 -14.21 9.72
CA LEU A 129 4.32 -13.70 9.18
C LEU A 129 3.16 -14.07 10.11
N PRO A 130 2.15 -13.20 10.27
CA PRO A 130 1.00 -13.49 11.15
C PRO A 130 0.37 -14.85 10.85
N ASP A 131 0.12 -15.64 11.88
CA ASP A 131 -0.53 -16.97 11.74
C ASP A 131 -2.05 -16.88 11.52
N GLY A 132 -2.62 -15.70 11.69
CA GLY A 132 -4.04 -15.40 11.53
C GLY A 132 -4.27 -13.92 11.33
N ALA A 133 -5.51 -13.47 11.47
CA ALA A 133 -5.88 -12.06 11.30
C ALA A 133 -5.46 -11.47 9.95
N TRP A 134 -5.69 -12.20 8.88
CA TRP A 134 -5.52 -11.73 7.51
C TRP A 134 -6.85 -11.24 6.95
N ARG A 135 -6.85 -10.03 6.40
CA ARG A 135 -8.00 -9.45 5.69
C ARG A 135 -8.49 -10.35 4.54
N TYR A 136 -7.54 -11.03 3.90
CA TYR A 136 -7.84 -11.99 2.84
C TYR A 136 -7.35 -13.37 3.26
N PRO A 137 -8.25 -14.36 3.45
CA PRO A 137 -7.87 -15.71 3.83
C PRO A 137 -6.81 -16.30 2.88
N GLY A 138 -5.76 -16.88 3.44
CA GLY A 138 -4.66 -17.46 2.66
C GLY A 138 -3.60 -16.50 2.18
N GLN A 139 -3.73 -15.19 2.40
CA GLN A 139 -2.77 -14.19 1.91
C GLN A 139 -1.35 -14.43 2.47
N GLY A 140 -1.20 -14.83 3.73
CA GLY A 140 0.10 -15.15 4.31
C GLY A 140 0.79 -16.33 3.62
N ALA A 141 0.05 -17.38 3.27
CA ALA A 141 0.58 -18.51 2.51
C ALA A 141 1.01 -18.08 1.10
N MET A 142 0.16 -17.32 0.41
CA MET A 142 0.45 -16.79 -0.93
C MET A 142 1.70 -15.90 -0.94
N ILE A 143 1.87 -14.98 0.03
CA ILE A 143 3.07 -14.15 0.17
C ILE A 143 4.31 -15.04 0.28
N ARG A 144 4.25 -16.06 1.13
CA ARG A 144 5.36 -17.01 1.33
C ARG A 144 5.72 -17.74 0.04
N GLU A 145 4.74 -18.25 -0.67
CA GLU A 145 4.94 -18.95 -1.95
C GLU A 145 5.56 -18.05 -3.00
N LEU A 146 5.07 -16.83 -3.20
CA LEU A 146 5.60 -15.88 -4.15
C LEU A 146 7.05 -15.51 -3.86
N ILE A 147 7.38 -15.24 -2.58
CA ILE A 147 8.75 -14.88 -2.18
C ILE A 147 9.71 -16.06 -2.41
N LEU A 148 9.32 -17.26 -2.00
CA LEU A 148 10.16 -18.45 -2.19
C LEU A 148 10.36 -18.77 -3.68
N ALA A 149 9.31 -18.69 -4.48
CA ALA A 149 9.41 -18.91 -5.93
C ALA A 149 10.37 -17.92 -6.60
N ARG A 150 10.30 -16.63 -6.21
CA ARG A 150 11.21 -15.59 -6.76
C ARG A 150 12.67 -15.80 -6.33
N SER A 151 12.89 -16.31 -5.11
CA SER A 151 14.25 -16.57 -4.58
C SER A 151 14.94 -17.74 -5.27
N VAL A 152 14.21 -18.65 -5.91
CA VAL A 152 14.73 -19.83 -6.62
C VAL A 152 14.89 -19.56 -8.12
N ALA A 153 14.27 -18.53 -8.67
CA ALA A 153 14.40 -18.19 -10.08
C ALA A 153 15.87 -17.76 -10.37
N PRO A 154 16.56 -18.35 -11.36
CA PRO A 154 17.89 -17.92 -11.73
C PRO A 154 17.85 -16.47 -12.19
N THR A 155 18.77 -15.65 -11.68
CA THR A 155 19.05 -14.32 -12.22
C THR A 155 19.66 -14.50 -13.60
N GLU A 156 18.87 -14.21 -14.66
CA GLU A 156 19.42 -14.09 -16.03
C GLU A 156 20.26 -12.83 -16.17
#